data_f9d6553b339c243d670fee2531e15be8
#
_entry.id   f9d6553b339c243d670fee2531e15be8
#
_cell.length_a   1.000
_cell.length_b   1.000
_cell.length_c   1.000
_cell.angle_alpha   90.00
_cell.angle_beta   90.00
_cell.angle_gamma   90.00
#
_symmetry.space_group_name_H-M   'P 1'
#
loop_
_entity.id
_entity.type
_entity.pdbx_description
1 polymer ?
#
loop_
_entity_poly.entity_id
_entity_poly.type
_entity_poly.pdbx_seq_one_letter_code
_entity_poly.pdbx_strand_id
1 'polypeptide(L)'
;VSVRLVQVTIPAGKRDALLSVLDDEGIDYVVTDETSGREYVGVVYFPIPTVAVEPVLESLREVGIDDQAYTVILTAETVVSRKFDQLKEKYEEDQGSDDRIAREELQARAEDLASSLPTYVVMTVVSAVIATAGLLLDSPATVVGSMVIAPLIGPAMAAAVGSVVNDDKLFARGVRMQALGGLLAVVSAAAFAALVNGLNLVPASLDPATIGQVRERLNPDFLSLAVALGSGIAGAVSLTTGVSSALVGVMIAVALVPPAATVGIGIAYGSPVMAVSSGVLVVVNLLSINLAALGVLWYAGYRPAGLFHEDNARAATIRRVAALAGIILLLSAFLGGVTYDTYQTSAVESDIEGEVAGLFADDGAYPDLTAFETVVSFEPRDPVFLLHDASSVVVTVGVPPGGETAGLTAAIEREVSAVVDADTEVEVRYVSYERA
;
A
#
# COMPACT_ATOMS: atom_id res chain seq x y z
N VAL A 1 -26.47 8.10 -7.25
CA VAL A 1 -26.36 8.67 -5.89
C VAL A 1 -26.99 7.71 -4.92
N SER A 2 -26.23 7.29 -3.92
CA SER A 2 -26.70 6.40 -2.87
C SER A 2 -27.61 7.16 -1.90
N VAL A 3 -28.62 6.46 -1.38
CA VAL A 3 -29.64 7.01 -0.46
C VAL A 3 -29.34 6.51 0.94
N ARG A 4 -29.60 7.35 1.94
CA ARG A 4 -29.55 6.98 3.35
C ARG A 4 -30.92 7.15 3.99
N LEU A 5 -31.34 6.16 4.76
CA LEU A 5 -32.44 6.29 5.71
C LEU A 5 -31.82 6.64 7.07
N VAL A 6 -32.12 7.83 7.55
CA VAL A 6 -31.68 8.30 8.86
C VAL A 6 -32.82 8.12 9.88
N GLN A 7 -32.47 7.51 11.00
CA GLN A 7 -33.34 7.34 12.14
C GLN A 7 -32.72 8.08 13.33
N VAL A 8 -33.47 8.99 13.93
CA VAL A 8 -33.04 9.75 15.10
C VAL A 8 -34.04 9.61 16.23
N THR A 9 -33.57 9.24 17.42
CA THR A 9 -34.42 9.27 18.63
C THR A 9 -34.56 10.71 19.13
N ILE A 10 -35.74 11.08 19.52
CA ILE A 10 -36.12 12.45 19.91
C ILE A 10 -36.05 12.58 21.44
N PRO A 11 -35.05 13.32 22.01
CA PRO A 11 -35.04 13.58 23.44
C PRO A 11 -36.23 14.43 23.90
N ALA A 12 -36.60 14.31 25.17
CA ALA A 12 -37.68 15.11 25.76
C ALA A 12 -37.43 16.62 25.61
N GLY A 13 -38.39 17.35 25.08
CA GLY A 13 -38.35 18.80 24.88
C GLY A 13 -37.58 19.24 23.60
N LYS A 14 -37.09 18.32 22.75
CA LYS A 14 -36.37 18.65 21.52
C LYS A 14 -37.19 18.39 20.24
N ARG A 15 -38.41 17.87 20.34
CA ARG A 15 -39.22 17.47 19.18
C ARG A 15 -39.42 18.60 18.19
N ASP A 16 -39.92 19.75 18.68
CA ASP A 16 -40.26 20.87 17.79
C ASP A 16 -39.00 21.46 17.10
N ALA A 17 -37.90 21.56 17.85
CA ALA A 17 -36.64 22.04 17.30
C ALA A 17 -36.07 21.10 16.22
N LEU A 18 -36.11 19.77 16.45
CA LEU A 18 -35.67 18.78 15.47
C LEU A 18 -36.53 18.82 14.22
N LEU A 19 -37.87 18.83 14.37
CA LEU A 19 -38.80 18.84 13.22
C LEU A 19 -38.68 20.12 12.43
N SER A 20 -38.45 21.30 13.08
CA SER A 20 -38.20 22.56 12.39
C SER A 20 -36.98 22.50 11.49
N VAL A 21 -35.88 21.87 11.94
CA VAL A 21 -34.70 21.68 11.09
C VAL A 21 -35.01 20.88 9.82
N LEU A 22 -35.77 19.78 9.97
CA LEU A 22 -36.12 18.94 8.81
C LEU A 22 -37.09 19.66 7.86
N ASP A 23 -38.05 20.44 8.42
CA ASP A 23 -38.98 21.27 7.62
C ASP A 23 -38.23 22.38 6.84
N ASP A 24 -37.30 23.07 7.49
CA ASP A 24 -36.47 24.14 6.87
C ASP A 24 -35.61 23.62 5.76
N GLU A 25 -35.09 22.40 5.90
CA GLU A 25 -34.33 21.72 4.85
C GLU A 25 -35.21 21.11 3.74
N GLY A 26 -36.53 21.04 3.95
CA GLY A 26 -37.47 20.46 2.98
C GLY A 26 -37.45 18.93 2.97
N ILE A 27 -37.04 18.31 4.06
CA ILE A 27 -36.94 16.87 4.21
C ILE A 27 -38.26 16.27 4.63
N ASP A 28 -38.80 15.31 3.86
CA ASP A 28 -39.95 14.53 4.27
C ASP A 28 -39.55 13.50 5.34
N TYR A 29 -40.32 13.42 6.40
CA TYR A 29 -40.07 12.52 7.53
C TYR A 29 -41.34 11.82 8.05
N VAL A 30 -41.11 10.73 8.79
CA VAL A 30 -42.14 10.04 9.56
C VAL A 30 -41.72 10.03 11.01
N VAL A 31 -42.64 10.40 11.90
CA VAL A 31 -42.43 10.36 13.36
C VAL A 31 -43.26 9.27 13.96
N THR A 32 -42.65 8.46 14.83
CA THR A 32 -43.36 7.49 15.67
C THR A 32 -43.16 7.85 17.13
N ASP A 33 -44.21 7.78 17.93
CA ASP A 33 -44.13 8.07 19.36
C ASP A 33 -43.47 6.90 20.11
N GLU A 34 -42.56 7.25 21.03
CA GLU A 34 -41.90 6.28 21.91
C GLU A 34 -42.78 6.09 23.19
N THR A 35 -43.20 4.87 23.44
CA THR A 35 -44.13 4.54 24.53
C THR A 35 -43.48 3.74 25.67
N SER A 36 -42.17 3.47 25.60
CA SER A 36 -41.47 2.69 26.64
C SER A 36 -41.24 3.46 27.94
N GLY A 37 -41.51 4.77 27.95
CA GLY A 37 -41.32 5.62 29.12
C GLY A 37 -39.88 5.92 29.50
N ARG A 38 -38.98 5.81 28.56
CA ARG A 38 -37.56 6.17 28.71
C ARG A 38 -37.31 7.66 28.40
N GLU A 39 -36.05 8.05 28.18
CA GLU A 39 -35.61 9.43 27.98
C GLU A 39 -36.05 10.04 26.64
N TYR A 40 -36.60 9.25 25.73
CA TYR A 40 -37.03 9.67 24.40
C TYR A 40 -38.56 9.76 24.30
N VAL A 41 -39.03 10.72 23.51
CA VAL A 41 -40.44 10.94 23.25
C VAL A 41 -40.91 10.44 21.90
N GLY A 42 -40.01 10.08 21.04
CA GLY A 42 -40.32 9.57 19.72
C GLY A 42 -39.08 9.21 18.91
N VAL A 43 -39.32 8.71 17.71
CA VAL A 43 -38.29 8.42 16.71
C VAL A 43 -38.72 9.03 15.39
N VAL A 44 -37.83 9.77 14.73
CA VAL A 44 -38.06 10.30 13.39
C VAL A 44 -37.24 9.50 12.38
N TYR A 45 -37.85 9.24 11.23
CA TYR A 45 -37.27 8.54 10.10
C TYR A 45 -37.36 9.45 8.88
N PHE A 46 -36.26 9.63 8.18
CA PHE A 46 -36.24 10.43 6.95
C PHE A 46 -35.21 9.93 5.95
N PRO A 47 -35.57 9.80 4.66
CA PRO A 47 -34.64 9.47 3.60
C PRO A 47 -33.94 10.74 3.10
N ILE A 48 -32.61 10.68 2.96
CA ILE A 48 -31.83 11.78 2.39
C ILE A 48 -30.76 11.28 1.43
N PRO A 49 -30.30 12.12 0.47
CA PRO A 49 -29.11 11.83 -0.32
C PRO A 49 -27.90 11.69 0.58
N THR A 50 -26.94 10.85 0.19
CA THR A 50 -25.70 10.63 0.98
C THR A 50 -24.96 11.94 1.27
N VAL A 51 -24.88 12.84 0.31
CA VAL A 51 -24.25 14.17 0.44
C VAL A 51 -24.93 15.08 1.46
N ALA A 52 -26.21 14.87 1.74
CA ALA A 52 -26.99 15.65 2.71
C ALA A 52 -26.82 15.17 4.16
N VAL A 53 -26.24 13.98 4.38
CA VAL A 53 -26.20 13.39 5.73
C VAL A 53 -25.39 14.25 6.70
N GLU A 54 -24.17 14.63 6.32
CA GLU A 54 -23.28 15.41 7.21
C GLU A 54 -23.85 16.80 7.53
N PRO A 55 -24.31 17.62 6.56
CA PRO A 55 -24.93 18.92 6.85
C PRO A 55 -26.16 18.83 7.73
N VAL A 56 -27.05 17.87 7.46
CA VAL A 56 -28.28 17.69 8.26
C VAL A 56 -27.96 17.27 9.69
N LEU A 57 -27.00 16.36 9.89
CA LEU A 57 -26.58 15.98 11.24
C LEU A 57 -25.93 17.14 11.99
N GLU A 58 -25.17 18.01 11.29
CA GLU A 58 -24.59 19.22 11.90
C GLU A 58 -25.68 20.19 12.34
N SER A 59 -26.68 20.46 11.50
CA SER A 59 -27.86 21.28 11.87
C SER A 59 -28.65 20.70 13.04
N LEU A 60 -28.79 19.38 13.12
CA LEU A 60 -29.43 18.72 14.25
C LEU A 60 -28.62 18.86 15.55
N ARG A 61 -27.29 18.82 15.49
CA ARG A 61 -26.42 19.08 16.66
C ARG A 61 -26.54 20.50 17.18
N GLU A 62 -26.66 21.49 16.28
CA GLU A 62 -26.82 22.90 16.67
C GLU A 62 -28.10 23.12 17.51
N VAL A 63 -29.16 22.36 17.28
CA VAL A 63 -30.37 22.41 18.07
C VAL A 63 -30.34 21.51 19.30
N GLY A 64 -29.20 20.86 19.57
CA GLY A 64 -28.95 20.05 20.76
C GLY A 64 -29.44 18.61 20.64
N ILE A 65 -29.44 18.06 19.44
CA ILE A 65 -29.53 16.62 19.17
C ILE A 65 -28.09 16.14 19.07
N ASP A 66 -27.52 15.76 20.19
CA ASP A 66 -26.14 15.37 20.37
C ASP A 66 -25.96 13.84 20.53
N ASP A 67 -24.80 13.43 21.00
CA ASP A 67 -24.43 12.02 21.23
C ASP A 67 -25.34 11.28 22.26
N GLN A 68 -26.24 11.98 22.91
CA GLN A 68 -27.24 11.36 23.81
C GLN A 68 -28.46 10.79 23.04
N ALA A 69 -28.66 11.23 21.79
CA ALA A 69 -29.69 10.71 20.90
C ALA A 69 -29.12 9.59 20.01
N TYR A 70 -29.83 8.47 19.92
CA TYR A 70 -29.43 7.44 18.93
C TYR A 70 -29.71 7.95 17.52
N THR A 71 -28.65 8.10 16.73
CA THR A 71 -28.73 8.33 15.30
C THR A 71 -28.25 7.09 14.56
N VAL A 72 -29.12 6.49 13.75
CA VAL A 72 -28.80 5.31 12.94
C VAL A 72 -28.90 5.69 11.47
N ILE A 73 -27.85 5.40 10.71
CA ILE A 73 -27.76 5.66 9.28
C ILE A 73 -27.75 4.32 8.55
N LEU A 74 -28.76 4.07 7.73
CA LEU A 74 -28.94 2.85 6.97
C LEU A 74 -28.81 3.14 5.48
N THR A 75 -28.15 2.25 4.75
CA THR A 75 -28.15 2.31 3.29
C THR A 75 -29.49 1.86 2.77
N ALA A 76 -30.17 2.70 1.99
CA ALA A 76 -31.37 2.36 1.26
C ALA A 76 -31.04 2.18 -0.24
N GLU A 77 -31.64 1.18 -0.88
CA GLU A 77 -31.39 0.94 -2.29
C GLU A 77 -32.01 2.03 -3.17
N THR A 78 -33.22 2.46 -2.84
CA THR A 78 -33.93 3.51 -3.59
C THR A 78 -35.04 4.16 -2.76
N VAL A 79 -35.39 5.39 -3.10
CA VAL A 79 -36.57 6.11 -2.61
C VAL A 79 -37.39 6.55 -3.81
N VAL A 80 -38.68 6.29 -3.80
CA VAL A 80 -39.61 6.69 -4.86
C VAL A 80 -40.44 7.85 -4.36
N SER A 81 -39.96 9.08 -4.55
CA SER A 81 -40.64 10.32 -4.15
C SER A 81 -40.20 11.49 -5.01
N ARG A 82 -41.14 12.30 -5.50
CA ARG A 82 -40.81 13.53 -6.26
C ARG A 82 -40.14 14.59 -5.40
N LYS A 83 -40.44 14.66 -4.12
CA LYS A 83 -39.78 15.59 -3.20
C LYS A 83 -38.34 15.16 -2.92
N PHE A 84 -38.10 13.87 -2.88
CA PHE A 84 -36.74 13.37 -2.75
C PHE A 84 -35.87 13.73 -3.96
N ASP A 85 -36.44 13.69 -5.18
CA ASP A 85 -35.72 14.09 -6.37
C ASP A 85 -35.33 15.59 -6.33
N GLN A 86 -36.22 16.45 -5.82
CA GLN A 86 -35.96 17.89 -5.63
C GLN A 86 -34.90 18.14 -4.53
N LEU A 87 -34.96 17.38 -3.44
CA LEU A 87 -33.96 17.45 -2.38
C LEU A 87 -32.57 17.05 -2.90
N LYS A 88 -32.54 16.02 -3.71
CA LYS A 88 -31.31 15.56 -4.37
C LYS A 88 -30.70 16.62 -5.25
N GLU A 89 -31.51 17.26 -6.13
CA GLU A 89 -31.06 18.35 -6.98
C GLU A 89 -30.50 19.53 -6.16
N LYS A 90 -31.19 19.94 -5.09
CA LYS A 90 -30.75 21.01 -4.18
C LYS A 90 -29.33 20.76 -3.63
N TYR A 91 -29.07 19.56 -3.12
CA TYR A 91 -27.77 19.24 -2.52
C TYR A 91 -26.68 18.92 -3.54
N GLU A 92 -27.03 18.46 -4.75
CA GLU A 92 -26.06 18.26 -5.84
C GLU A 92 -25.62 19.61 -6.45
N GLU A 93 -26.48 20.62 -6.50
CA GLU A 93 -26.15 21.97 -6.96
C GLU A 93 -25.29 22.74 -5.94
N ASP A 94 -25.57 22.61 -4.65
CA ASP A 94 -24.90 23.36 -3.59
C ASP A 94 -23.49 22.82 -3.25
N GLN A 95 -23.28 21.50 -3.33
CA GLN A 95 -22.05 20.87 -2.86
C GLN A 95 -21.17 20.26 -3.96
N GLY A 96 -21.59 20.37 -5.24
CA GLY A 96 -20.93 19.65 -6.33
C GLY A 96 -21.24 18.14 -6.30
N SER A 97 -20.88 17.42 -7.34
CA SER A 97 -21.17 15.99 -7.51
C SER A 97 -20.33 15.04 -6.61
N ASP A 98 -19.94 15.50 -5.43
CA ASP A 98 -19.15 14.67 -4.50
C ASP A 98 -20.06 13.68 -3.78
N ASP A 99 -19.97 12.40 -4.16
CA ASP A 99 -20.58 11.24 -3.48
C ASP A 99 -19.97 10.98 -2.07
N ARG A 100 -19.75 12.06 -1.32
CA ARG A 100 -19.10 12.04 -0.02
C ARG A 100 -20.05 11.45 1.03
N ILE A 101 -19.58 10.41 1.73
CA ILE A 101 -20.30 9.85 2.89
C ILE A 101 -20.01 10.70 4.13
N ALA A 102 -20.90 10.64 5.14
CA ALA A 102 -20.69 11.31 6.41
C ALA A 102 -19.44 10.79 7.14
N ARG A 103 -18.84 11.63 7.99
CA ARG A 103 -17.61 11.27 8.76
C ARG A 103 -17.86 10.08 9.68
N GLU A 104 -19.02 10.03 10.30
CA GLU A 104 -19.42 8.94 11.17
C GLU A 104 -19.53 7.62 10.39
N GLU A 105 -20.07 7.67 9.18
CA GLU A 105 -20.15 6.50 8.30
C GLU A 105 -18.75 6.07 7.83
N LEU A 106 -17.86 7.03 7.49
CA LEU A 106 -16.48 6.76 7.12
C LEU A 106 -15.73 6.07 8.28
N GLN A 107 -15.91 6.57 9.50
CA GLN A 107 -15.29 5.99 10.70
C GLN A 107 -15.82 4.58 10.96
N ALA A 108 -17.15 4.38 10.94
CA ALA A 108 -17.77 3.08 11.14
C ALA A 108 -17.27 2.05 10.11
N ARG A 109 -17.21 2.43 8.83
CA ARG A 109 -16.66 1.56 7.78
C ARG A 109 -15.19 1.20 8.02
N ALA A 110 -14.37 2.15 8.48
CA ALA A 110 -12.97 1.89 8.80
C ALA A 110 -12.82 0.93 10.00
N GLU A 111 -13.71 1.06 10.99
CA GLU A 111 -13.76 0.15 12.15
C GLU A 111 -14.22 -1.26 11.74
N ASP A 112 -15.22 -1.38 10.86
CA ASP A 112 -15.75 -2.66 10.36
C ASP A 112 -14.73 -3.44 9.54
N LEU A 113 -13.79 -2.77 8.87
CA LEU A 113 -12.66 -3.42 8.18
C LEU A 113 -11.65 -4.04 9.15
N ALA A 114 -11.69 -3.68 10.44
CA ALA A 114 -10.77 -4.18 11.43
C ALA A 114 -11.23 -5.55 11.96
N SER A 115 -10.55 -6.60 11.55
CA SER A 115 -10.75 -7.95 12.10
C SER A 115 -10.50 -7.99 13.60
N SER A 116 -11.12 -8.96 14.29
CA SER A 116 -10.77 -9.25 15.68
C SER A 116 -9.29 -9.61 15.80
N LEU A 117 -8.65 -9.26 16.92
CA LEU A 117 -7.21 -9.50 17.11
C LEU A 117 -6.80 -10.97 16.89
N PRO A 118 -7.54 -11.99 17.39
CA PRO A 118 -7.20 -13.40 17.13
C PRO A 118 -7.25 -13.74 15.64
N THR A 119 -8.30 -13.32 14.94
CA THR A 119 -8.44 -13.54 13.50
C THR A 119 -7.32 -12.86 12.73
N TYR A 120 -7.01 -11.61 13.06
CA TYR A 120 -5.91 -10.85 12.47
C TYR A 120 -4.58 -11.58 12.59
N VAL A 121 -4.23 -12.05 13.78
CA VAL A 121 -2.99 -12.78 14.05
C VAL A 121 -2.92 -14.07 13.24
N VAL A 122 -3.95 -14.91 13.30
CA VAL A 122 -3.98 -16.19 12.59
C VAL A 122 -3.87 -15.98 11.07
N MET A 123 -4.66 -15.08 10.51
CA MET A 123 -4.65 -14.82 9.06
C MET A 123 -3.32 -14.24 8.59
N THR A 124 -2.70 -13.34 9.36
CA THR A 124 -1.38 -12.78 9.05
C THR A 124 -0.30 -13.85 9.08
N VAL A 125 -0.28 -14.70 10.10
CA VAL A 125 0.69 -15.83 10.22
C VAL A 125 0.53 -16.79 9.06
N VAL A 126 -0.69 -17.23 8.76
CA VAL A 126 -0.95 -18.17 7.65
C VAL A 126 -0.55 -17.53 6.31
N SER A 127 -0.91 -16.26 6.08
CA SER A 127 -0.51 -15.53 4.88
C SER A 127 1.01 -15.47 4.72
N ALA A 128 1.74 -15.12 5.79
CA ALA A 128 3.21 -15.02 5.77
C ALA A 128 3.88 -16.39 5.49
N VAL A 129 3.37 -17.47 6.09
CA VAL A 129 3.88 -18.83 5.83
C VAL A 129 3.67 -19.24 4.38
N ILE A 130 2.47 -19.01 3.82
CA ILE A 130 2.17 -19.33 2.42
C ILE A 130 3.00 -18.45 1.47
N ALA A 131 3.16 -17.15 1.79
CA ALA A 131 4.01 -16.26 1.01
C ALA A 131 5.47 -16.75 0.98
N THR A 132 6.01 -17.13 2.13
CA THR A 132 7.38 -17.66 2.25
C THR A 132 7.55 -18.94 1.44
N ALA A 133 6.58 -19.86 1.51
CA ALA A 133 6.58 -21.07 0.69
C ALA A 133 6.55 -20.73 -0.81
N GLY A 134 5.69 -19.80 -1.20
CA GLY A 134 5.57 -19.34 -2.59
C GLY A 134 6.84 -18.69 -3.13
N LEU A 135 7.52 -17.88 -2.30
CA LEU A 135 8.80 -17.27 -2.64
C LEU A 135 9.90 -18.33 -2.82
N LEU A 136 10.05 -19.27 -1.89
CA LEU A 136 11.05 -20.34 -1.98
C LEU A 136 10.79 -21.33 -3.12
N LEU A 137 9.54 -21.48 -3.54
CA LEU A 137 9.14 -22.32 -4.69
C LEU A 137 9.18 -21.57 -6.02
N ASP A 138 9.56 -20.30 -6.03
CA ASP A 138 9.48 -19.40 -7.19
C ASP A 138 8.08 -19.44 -7.88
N SER A 139 7.02 -19.47 -7.06
CA SER A 139 5.64 -19.62 -7.52
C SER A 139 4.83 -18.35 -7.34
N PRO A 140 4.68 -17.51 -8.38
CA PRO A 140 3.85 -16.30 -8.32
C PRO A 140 2.42 -16.59 -7.90
N ALA A 141 1.85 -17.70 -8.35
CA ALA A 141 0.46 -18.09 -8.01
C ALA A 141 0.27 -18.31 -6.51
N THR A 142 1.23 -18.99 -5.85
CA THR A 142 1.19 -19.24 -4.41
C THR A 142 1.38 -17.94 -3.63
N VAL A 143 2.29 -17.07 -4.10
CA VAL A 143 2.52 -15.75 -3.50
C VAL A 143 1.24 -14.90 -3.58
N VAL A 144 0.59 -14.81 -4.74
CA VAL A 144 -0.68 -14.10 -4.91
C VAL A 144 -1.78 -14.71 -4.02
N GLY A 145 -1.87 -16.04 -3.95
CA GLY A 145 -2.82 -16.74 -3.07
C GLY A 145 -2.68 -16.34 -1.60
N SER A 146 -1.46 -16.12 -1.12
CA SER A 146 -1.19 -15.68 0.25
C SER A 146 -1.75 -14.28 0.55
N MET A 147 -1.72 -13.40 -0.43
CA MET A 147 -2.15 -12.00 -0.29
C MET A 147 -3.67 -11.87 -0.12
N VAL A 148 -4.44 -12.79 -0.72
CA VAL A 148 -5.90 -12.79 -0.65
C VAL A 148 -6.42 -12.95 0.79
N ILE A 149 -5.66 -13.64 1.64
CA ILE A 149 -6.05 -13.91 3.02
C ILE A 149 -5.48 -12.90 4.03
N ALA A 150 -4.54 -12.03 3.62
CA ALA A 150 -3.91 -11.06 4.51
C ALA A 150 -4.86 -9.93 4.91
N PRO A 151 -5.14 -9.70 6.21
CA PRO A 151 -6.13 -8.72 6.67
C PRO A 151 -5.54 -7.31 6.85
N LEU A 152 -4.79 -6.81 5.86
CA LEU A 152 -3.98 -5.58 6.00
C LEU A 152 -4.74 -4.28 5.68
N ILE A 153 -5.90 -4.34 5.01
CA ILE A 153 -6.67 -3.15 4.65
C ILE A 153 -7.21 -2.40 5.87
N GLY A 154 -7.74 -3.14 6.86
CA GLY A 154 -8.34 -2.54 8.06
C GLY A 154 -7.39 -1.62 8.82
N PRO A 155 -6.19 -2.08 9.21
CA PRO A 155 -5.20 -1.25 9.87
C PRO A 155 -4.76 -0.02 9.07
N ALA A 156 -4.60 -0.15 7.74
CA ALA A 156 -4.20 0.96 6.88
C ALA A 156 -5.29 2.03 6.81
N MET A 157 -6.54 1.62 6.59
CA MET A 157 -7.68 2.54 6.53
C MET A 157 -7.98 3.16 7.90
N ALA A 158 -7.86 2.41 8.99
CA ALA A 158 -8.03 2.93 10.35
C ALA A 158 -7.01 4.05 10.67
N ALA A 159 -5.76 3.91 10.25
CA ALA A 159 -4.75 4.95 10.42
C ALA A 159 -5.06 6.20 9.57
N ALA A 160 -5.43 6.03 8.30
CA ALA A 160 -5.74 7.15 7.42
C ALA A 160 -7.00 7.89 7.88
N VAL A 161 -8.10 7.17 8.15
CA VAL A 161 -9.38 7.75 8.61
C VAL A 161 -9.22 8.41 9.97
N GLY A 162 -8.60 7.74 10.95
CA GLY A 162 -8.36 8.32 12.27
C GLY A 162 -7.63 9.66 12.21
N SER A 163 -6.72 9.83 11.23
CA SER A 163 -6.03 11.10 11.00
C SER A 163 -6.97 12.20 10.49
N VAL A 164 -7.88 11.91 9.54
CA VAL A 164 -8.75 12.93 8.93
C VAL A 164 -9.97 13.26 9.76
N VAL A 165 -10.49 12.29 10.55
CA VAL A 165 -11.61 12.54 11.47
C VAL A 165 -11.15 13.03 12.86
N ASN A 166 -9.83 13.11 13.10
CA ASN A 166 -9.21 13.51 14.37
C ASN A 166 -9.54 12.54 15.52
N ASP A 167 -9.64 11.24 15.23
CA ASP A 167 -9.77 10.19 16.24
C ASP A 167 -8.40 9.56 16.54
N ASP A 168 -7.78 10.04 17.64
CA ASP A 168 -6.47 9.53 18.08
C ASP A 168 -6.48 8.04 18.47
N LYS A 169 -7.63 7.49 18.89
CA LYS A 169 -7.75 6.09 19.27
C LYS A 169 -7.76 5.20 18.04
N LEU A 170 -8.55 5.57 17.02
CA LEU A 170 -8.63 4.86 15.75
C LEU A 170 -7.26 4.92 15.03
N PHE A 171 -6.64 6.10 14.97
CA PHE A 171 -5.29 6.27 14.42
C PHE A 171 -4.27 5.37 15.11
N ALA A 172 -4.16 5.47 16.44
CA ALA A 172 -3.20 4.68 17.20
C ALA A 172 -3.45 3.17 17.07
N ARG A 173 -4.72 2.74 17.01
CA ARG A 173 -5.10 1.34 16.76
C ARG A 173 -4.62 0.90 15.37
N GLY A 174 -4.86 1.69 14.34
CA GLY A 174 -4.42 1.41 12.96
C GLY A 174 -2.91 1.24 12.89
N VAL A 175 -2.14 2.19 13.40
CA VAL A 175 -0.67 2.17 13.40
C VAL A 175 -0.13 0.96 14.19
N ARG A 176 -0.66 0.68 15.39
CA ARG A 176 -0.24 -0.47 16.20
C ARG A 176 -0.51 -1.79 15.49
N MET A 177 -1.67 -1.93 14.83
CA MET A 177 -2.02 -3.14 14.10
C MET A 177 -1.15 -3.32 12.85
N GLN A 178 -0.78 -2.24 12.15
CA GLN A 178 0.18 -2.30 11.04
C GLN A 178 1.57 -2.78 11.52
N ALA A 179 2.08 -2.19 12.59
CA ALA A 179 3.37 -2.59 13.17
C ALA A 179 3.34 -4.06 13.65
N LEU A 180 2.26 -4.45 14.34
CA LEU A 180 2.07 -5.85 14.77
C LEU A 180 2.00 -6.80 13.58
N GLY A 181 1.24 -6.46 12.53
CA GLY A 181 1.10 -7.28 11.33
C GLY A 181 2.43 -7.45 10.59
N GLY A 182 3.18 -6.36 10.40
CA GLY A 182 4.50 -6.41 9.80
C GLY A 182 5.47 -7.29 10.61
N LEU A 183 5.51 -7.11 11.93
CA LEU A 183 6.35 -7.92 12.81
C LEU A 183 5.95 -9.41 12.79
N LEU A 184 4.64 -9.71 12.87
CA LEU A 184 4.13 -11.08 12.79
C LEU A 184 4.48 -11.72 11.44
N ALA A 185 4.34 -10.99 10.34
CA ALA A 185 4.67 -11.50 9.01
C ALA A 185 6.17 -11.83 8.92
N VAL A 186 7.05 -10.94 9.35
CA VAL A 186 8.50 -11.17 9.37
C VAL A 186 8.89 -12.35 10.26
N VAL A 187 8.39 -12.40 11.51
CA VAL A 187 8.73 -13.46 12.47
C VAL A 187 8.22 -14.81 11.98
N SER A 188 6.98 -14.88 11.46
CA SER A 188 6.41 -16.12 10.95
C SER A 188 7.14 -16.62 9.72
N ALA A 189 7.50 -15.70 8.80
CA ALA A 189 8.30 -16.01 7.62
C ALA A 189 9.70 -16.52 8.01
N ALA A 190 10.38 -15.83 8.94
CA ALA A 190 11.69 -16.25 9.43
C ALA A 190 11.65 -17.62 10.10
N ALA A 191 10.65 -17.87 10.97
CA ALA A 191 10.49 -19.16 11.63
C ALA A 191 10.22 -20.28 10.62
N PHE A 192 9.36 -20.05 9.64
CA PHE A 192 9.06 -21.04 8.60
C PHE A 192 10.24 -21.27 7.66
N ALA A 193 10.92 -20.21 7.20
CA ALA A 193 12.10 -20.32 6.36
C ALA A 193 13.25 -21.04 7.09
N ALA A 194 13.47 -20.76 8.38
CA ALA A 194 14.45 -21.47 9.23
C ALA A 194 14.09 -22.97 9.39
N LEU A 195 12.80 -23.28 9.53
CA LEU A 195 12.34 -24.67 9.56
C LEU A 195 12.62 -25.40 8.25
N VAL A 196 12.29 -24.77 7.10
CA VAL A 196 12.54 -25.32 5.76
C VAL A 196 14.02 -25.55 5.52
N ASN A 197 14.86 -24.59 5.88
CA ASN A 197 16.32 -24.66 5.76
C ASN A 197 16.90 -25.74 6.71
N GLY A 198 16.48 -25.74 7.98
CA GLY A 198 16.97 -26.68 9.00
C GLY A 198 16.57 -28.13 8.77
N LEU A 199 15.44 -28.38 8.11
CA LEU A 199 15.01 -29.72 7.70
C LEU A 199 15.54 -30.14 6.32
N ASN A 200 16.35 -29.30 5.65
CA ASN A 200 16.87 -29.52 4.29
C ASN A 200 15.76 -29.84 3.28
N LEU A 201 14.61 -29.15 3.37
CA LEU A 201 13.49 -29.33 2.43
C LEU A 201 13.74 -28.66 1.09
N VAL A 202 14.75 -27.79 1.01
CA VAL A 202 15.28 -27.20 -0.21
C VAL A 202 16.77 -27.57 -0.34
N PRO A 203 17.33 -27.58 -1.56
CA PRO A 203 18.77 -27.86 -1.75
C PRO A 203 19.65 -26.94 -0.89
N ALA A 204 20.66 -27.48 -0.24
CA ALA A 204 21.57 -26.70 0.60
C ALA A 204 22.39 -25.65 -0.20
N SER A 205 22.49 -25.82 -1.51
CA SER A 205 23.12 -24.87 -2.43
C SER A 205 22.18 -23.78 -2.94
N LEU A 206 20.93 -23.77 -2.50
CA LEU A 206 19.96 -22.75 -2.92
C LEU A 206 20.32 -21.41 -2.28
N ASP A 207 20.71 -20.45 -3.07
CA ASP A 207 20.78 -19.05 -2.66
C ASP A 207 19.41 -18.38 -2.91
N PRO A 208 18.69 -17.99 -1.86
CA PRO A 208 17.38 -17.34 -2.03
C PRO A 208 17.45 -16.06 -2.86
N ALA A 209 18.57 -15.35 -2.91
CA ALA A 209 18.75 -14.13 -3.68
C ALA A 209 18.67 -14.36 -5.20
N THR A 210 18.95 -15.60 -5.65
CA THR A 210 18.84 -15.98 -7.08
C THR A 210 17.44 -16.32 -7.53
N ILE A 211 16.50 -16.52 -6.58
CA ILE A 211 15.11 -16.84 -6.88
C ILE A 211 14.43 -15.59 -7.46
N GLY A 212 13.81 -15.70 -8.64
CA GLY A 212 13.17 -14.57 -9.34
C GLY A 212 12.19 -13.80 -8.45
N GLN A 213 11.28 -14.50 -7.77
CA GLN A 213 10.30 -13.90 -6.86
C GLN A 213 10.91 -13.22 -5.64
N VAL A 214 12.07 -13.63 -5.16
CA VAL A 214 12.80 -12.99 -4.07
C VAL A 214 13.55 -11.77 -4.59
N ARG A 215 14.27 -11.91 -5.71
CA ARG A 215 15.10 -10.85 -6.31
C ARG A 215 14.30 -9.58 -6.62
N GLU A 216 13.06 -9.71 -7.13
CA GLU A 216 12.16 -8.57 -7.37
C GLU A 216 11.89 -7.72 -6.12
N ARG A 217 12.12 -8.24 -4.92
CA ARG A 217 11.82 -7.58 -3.63
C ARG A 217 13.06 -7.12 -2.88
N LEU A 218 14.22 -7.27 -3.49
CA LEU A 218 15.48 -6.80 -2.90
C LEU A 218 15.73 -5.32 -3.17
N ASN A 219 15.22 -4.83 -4.32
CA ASN A 219 15.43 -3.45 -4.74
C ASN A 219 14.11 -2.66 -4.68
N PRO A 220 13.98 -1.69 -3.74
CA PRO A 220 12.87 -0.75 -3.76
C PRO A 220 12.96 0.13 -5.02
N ASP A 221 12.02 0.00 -5.93
CA ASP A 221 11.99 0.72 -7.20
C ASP A 221 10.75 1.63 -7.31
N PHE A 222 10.72 2.44 -8.36
CA PHE A 222 9.59 3.32 -8.67
C PHE A 222 8.30 2.53 -8.94
N LEU A 223 8.38 1.32 -9.51
CA LEU A 223 7.21 0.51 -9.81
C LEU A 223 6.56 -0.02 -8.52
N SER A 224 7.37 -0.47 -7.56
CA SER A 224 6.92 -0.88 -6.23
C SER A 224 6.20 0.26 -5.50
N LEU A 225 6.74 1.49 -5.60
CA LEU A 225 6.08 2.67 -5.07
C LEU A 225 4.76 2.95 -5.77
N ALA A 226 4.70 2.88 -7.10
CA ALA A 226 3.46 3.11 -7.85
C ALA A 226 2.36 2.12 -7.42
N VAL A 227 2.72 0.85 -7.17
CA VAL A 227 1.80 -0.16 -6.62
C VAL A 227 1.34 0.21 -5.22
N ALA A 228 2.23 0.65 -4.33
CA ALA A 228 1.89 1.05 -2.97
C ALA A 228 0.97 2.28 -2.94
N LEU A 229 1.30 3.33 -3.70
CA LEU A 229 0.46 4.54 -3.84
C LEU A 229 -0.90 4.20 -4.43
N GLY A 230 -0.93 3.43 -5.53
CA GLY A 230 -2.16 2.96 -6.16
C GLY A 230 -3.05 2.17 -5.21
N SER A 231 -2.47 1.31 -4.38
CA SER A 231 -3.17 0.52 -3.36
C SER A 231 -3.79 1.42 -2.28
N GLY A 232 -3.07 2.46 -1.84
CA GLY A 232 -3.58 3.44 -0.88
C GLY A 232 -4.73 4.27 -1.45
N ILE A 233 -4.60 4.74 -2.71
CA ILE A 233 -5.67 5.44 -3.44
C ILE A 233 -6.92 4.55 -3.53
N ALA A 234 -6.75 3.31 -4.02
CA ALA A 234 -7.85 2.36 -4.17
C ALA A 234 -8.52 2.05 -2.82
N GLY A 235 -7.74 1.95 -1.73
CA GLY A 235 -8.25 1.75 -0.38
C GLY A 235 -9.18 2.88 0.08
N ALA A 236 -8.74 4.11 -0.07
CA ALA A 236 -9.54 5.27 0.30
C ALA A 236 -10.80 5.42 -0.58
N VAL A 237 -10.67 5.21 -1.90
CA VAL A 237 -11.81 5.24 -2.83
C VAL A 237 -12.82 4.15 -2.49
N SER A 238 -12.36 2.90 -2.24
CA SER A 238 -13.23 1.80 -1.83
C SER A 238 -14.02 2.12 -0.57
N LEU A 239 -13.35 2.72 0.42
CA LEU A 239 -13.98 3.07 1.69
C LEU A 239 -15.06 4.14 1.52
N THR A 240 -14.82 5.14 0.67
CA THR A 240 -15.75 6.27 0.44
C THR A 240 -16.90 5.89 -0.49
N THR A 241 -16.67 5.04 -1.49
CA THR A 241 -17.68 4.69 -2.51
C THR A 241 -18.41 3.38 -2.26
N GLY A 242 -17.87 2.50 -1.40
CA GLY A 242 -18.44 1.17 -1.14
C GLY A 242 -18.08 0.11 -2.19
N VAL A 243 -17.11 0.39 -3.08
CA VAL A 243 -16.52 -0.64 -3.95
C VAL A 243 -15.87 -1.74 -3.09
N SER A 244 -15.86 -2.98 -3.56
CA SER A 244 -15.40 -4.15 -2.81
C SER A 244 -14.04 -3.94 -2.12
N SER A 245 -14.06 -3.86 -0.80
CA SER A 245 -12.87 -3.74 0.04
C SER A 245 -11.96 -4.97 -0.02
N ALA A 246 -12.53 -6.14 -0.37
CA ALA A 246 -11.77 -7.38 -0.47
C ALA A 246 -10.71 -7.33 -1.58
N LEU A 247 -11.07 -6.83 -2.78
CA LEU A 247 -10.14 -6.68 -3.90
C LEU A 247 -9.01 -5.69 -3.57
N VAL A 248 -9.37 -4.59 -2.91
CA VAL A 248 -8.39 -3.58 -2.49
C VAL A 248 -7.46 -4.10 -1.40
N GLY A 249 -7.99 -4.92 -0.49
CA GLY A 249 -7.19 -5.60 0.52
C GLY A 249 -6.06 -6.45 -0.07
N VAL A 250 -6.35 -7.14 -1.18
CA VAL A 250 -5.33 -7.89 -1.93
C VAL A 250 -4.23 -6.96 -2.46
N MET A 251 -4.58 -5.80 -3.03
CA MET A 251 -3.60 -4.84 -3.55
C MET A 251 -2.68 -4.29 -2.47
N ILE A 252 -3.21 -3.99 -1.27
CA ILE A 252 -2.40 -3.57 -0.11
C ILE A 252 -1.46 -4.71 0.32
N ALA A 253 -1.96 -5.94 0.32
CA ALA A 253 -1.18 -7.12 0.69
C ALA A 253 -0.07 -7.43 -0.32
N VAL A 254 -0.28 -7.16 -1.64
CA VAL A 254 0.76 -7.26 -2.68
C VAL A 254 1.98 -6.40 -2.34
N ALA A 255 1.74 -5.19 -1.84
CA ALA A 255 2.82 -4.26 -1.50
C ALA A 255 3.55 -4.63 -0.19
N LEU A 256 2.93 -5.39 0.72
CA LEU A 256 3.47 -5.58 2.08
C LEU A 256 3.88 -7.03 2.40
N VAL A 257 3.08 -8.03 2.02
CA VAL A 257 3.29 -9.42 2.47
C VAL A 257 4.54 -10.05 1.87
N PRO A 258 4.78 -10.02 0.54
CA PRO A 258 5.96 -10.64 -0.02
C PRO A 258 7.27 -9.99 0.42
N PRO A 259 7.40 -8.65 0.46
CA PRO A 259 8.60 -8.03 1.02
C PRO A 259 8.83 -8.40 2.49
N ALA A 260 7.78 -8.44 3.33
CA ALA A 260 7.92 -8.87 4.72
C ALA A 260 8.35 -10.34 4.84
N ALA A 261 7.86 -11.21 3.95
CA ALA A 261 8.29 -12.60 3.88
C ALA A 261 9.76 -12.72 3.43
N THR A 262 10.20 -11.88 2.47
CA THR A 262 11.61 -11.81 2.02
C THR A 262 12.54 -11.35 3.16
N VAL A 263 12.11 -10.39 4.01
CA VAL A 263 12.85 -10.05 5.25
C VAL A 263 13.08 -11.28 6.10
N GLY A 264 12.00 -12.06 6.32
CA GLY A 264 12.07 -13.30 7.12
C GLY A 264 13.01 -14.33 6.52
N ILE A 265 12.97 -14.52 5.19
CA ILE A 265 13.90 -15.40 4.46
C ILE A 265 15.35 -14.91 4.66
N GLY A 266 15.61 -13.61 4.47
CA GLY A 266 16.93 -13.02 4.68
C GLY A 266 17.50 -13.28 6.08
N ILE A 267 16.65 -13.14 7.12
CA ILE A 267 17.03 -13.47 8.51
C ILE A 267 17.37 -14.96 8.65
N ALA A 268 16.53 -15.86 8.13
CA ALA A 268 16.68 -17.30 8.26
C ALA A 268 17.90 -17.86 7.54
N TYR A 269 18.27 -17.26 6.41
CA TYR A 269 19.45 -17.66 5.61
C TYR A 269 20.71 -16.83 5.93
N GLY A 270 20.66 -15.95 6.93
CA GLY A 270 21.81 -15.17 7.38
C GLY A 270 22.27 -14.12 6.36
N SER A 271 21.36 -13.60 5.50
CA SER A 271 21.63 -12.52 4.57
C SER A 271 21.11 -11.18 5.10
N PRO A 272 21.97 -10.36 5.74
CA PRO A 272 21.56 -9.06 6.29
C PRO A 272 21.18 -8.08 5.17
N VAL A 273 21.83 -8.13 4.02
CA VAL A 273 21.50 -7.28 2.86
C VAL A 273 20.07 -7.53 2.42
N MET A 274 19.69 -8.80 2.20
CA MET A 274 18.31 -9.17 1.84
C MET A 274 17.29 -8.69 2.89
N ALA A 275 17.59 -8.89 4.18
CA ALA A 275 16.69 -8.50 5.26
C ALA A 275 16.50 -6.99 5.33
N VAL A 276 17.57 -6.20 5.18
CA VAL A 276 17.52 -4.74 5.25
C VAL A 276 16.87 -4.16 4.01
N SER A 277 17.26 -4.54 2.80
CA SER A 277 16.69 -4.04 1.54
C SER A 277 15.18 -4.27 1.48
N SER A 278 14.73 -5.52 1.72
CA SER A 278 13.28 -5.82 1.75
C SER A 278 12.57 -5.15 2.93
N GLY A 279 13.26 -4.97 4.07
CA GLY A 279 12.72 -4.24 5.22
C GLY A 279 12.46 -2.77 4.91
N VAL A 280 13.37 -2.12 4.20
CA VAL A 280 13.18 -0.75 3.68
C VAL A 280 11.98 -0.71 2.75
N LEU A 281 11.86 -1.66 1.82
CA LEU A 281 10.71 -1.75 0.91
C LEU A 281 9.38 -1.87 1.67
N VAL A 282 9.30 -2.69 2.72
CA VAL A 282 8.10 -2.80 3.59
C VAL A 282 7.73 -1.44 4.19
N VAL A 283 8.72 -0.73 4.76
CA VAL A 283 8.49 0.57 5.41
C VAL A 283 8.05 1.62 4.39
N VAL A 284 8.73 1.73 3.25
CA VAL A 284 8.38 2.66 2.17
C VAL A 284 6.97 2.40 1.67
N ASN A 285 6.62 1.14 1.39
CA ASN A 285 5.29 0.78 0.90
C ASN A 285 4.21 1.07 1.94
N LEU A 286 4.45 0.73 3.22
CA LEU A 286 3.52 1.00 4.31
C LEU A 286 3.20 2.51 4.44
N LEU A 287 4.24 3.34 4.43
CA LEU A 287 4.10 4.78 4.53
C LEU A 287 3.43 5.37 3.29
N SER A 288 3.75 4.85 2.10
CA SER A 288 3.17 5.29 0.82
C SER A 288 1.68 4.97 0.73
N ILE A 289 1.25 3.78 1.18
CA ILE A 289 -0.16 3.40 1.26
C ILE A 289 -0.92 4.38 2.18
N ASN A 290 -0.41 4.61 3.39
CA ASN A 290 -1.04 5.52 4.34
C ASN A 290 -1.09 6.95 3.81
N LEU A 291 -0.01 7.43 3.18
CA LEU A 291 0.08 8.76 2.59
C LEU A 291 -0.93 8.95 1.45
N ALA A 292 -0.99 7.99 0.53
CA ALA A 292 -1.90 8.03 -0.61
C ALA A 292 -3.37 8.01 -0.16
N ALA A 293 -3.70 7.12 0.79
CA ALA A 293 -5.04 7.07 1.38
C ALA A 293 -5.41 8.39 2.07
N LEU A 294 -4.49 8.96 2.87
CA LEU A 294 -4.69 10.25 3.52
C LEU A 294 -4.86 11.38 2.49
N GLY A 295 -4.06 11.40 1.42
CA GLY A 295 -4.14 12.39 0.35
C GLY A 295 -5.50 12.36 -0.37
N VAL A 296 -6.02 11.17 -0.68
CA VAL A 296 -7.34 10.98 -1.28
C VAL A 296 -8.45 11.45 -0.35
N LEU A 297 -8.43 11.04 0.91
CA LEU A 297 -9.41 11.48 1.90
C LEU A 297 -9.39 13.00 2.09
N TRP A 298 -8.19 13.59 2.12
CA TRP A 298 -8.04 15.05 2.19
C TRP A 298 -8.61 15.75 0.95
N TYR A 299 -8.32 15.23 -0.24
CA TYR A 299 -8.86 15.76 -1.50
C TYR A 299 -10.38 15.64 -1.56
N ALA A 300 -10.94 14.50 -1.08
CA ALA A 300 -12.38 14.30 -0.91
C ALA A 300 -13.03 15.17 0.19
N GLY A 301 -12.30 16.12 0.76
CA GLY A 301 -12.82 17.11 1.71
C GLY A 301 -12.89 16.66 3.16
N TYR A 302 -12.42 15.45 3.51
CA TYR A 302 -12.33 15.03 4.91
C TYR A 302 -11.14 15.74 5.58
N ARG A 303 -11.42 16.79 6.33
CA ARG A 303 -10.43 17.60 7.07
C ARG A 303 -10.74 17.59 8.55
N PRO A 304 -9.73 17.60 9.45
CA PRO A 304 -9.99 17.65 10.88
C PRO A 304 -10.87 18.85 11.25
N ALA A 305 -11.95 18.61 11.98
CA ALA A 305 -12.80 19.68 12.49
C ALA A 305 -12.00 20.54 13.48
N GLY A 306 -12.11 21.86 13.39
CA GLY A 306 -11.46 22.79 14.35
C GLY A 306 -10.16 23.43 13.87
N LEU A 307 -9.74 23.24 12.60
CA LEU A 307 -8.54 23.86 12.02
C LEU A 307 -8.48 25.40 12.16
N PHE A 308 -9.60 26.08 12.41
CA PHE A 308 -9.69 27.54 12.35
C PHE A 308 -10.25 28.22 13.59
N HIS A 309 -10.60 27.49 14.67
CA HIS A 309 -11.37 28.08 15.78
C HIS A 309 -10.72 28.12 17.17
N GLU A 310 -9.57 27.45 17.41
CA GLU A 310 -8.87 27.56 18.69
C GLU A 310 -7.35 27.60 18.51
N ASP A 311 -6.66 28.56 19.17
CA ASP A 311 -5.20 28.79 19.05
C ASP A 311 -4.36 27.56 19.47
N ASN A 312 -4.82 26.75 20.40
CA ASN A 312 -4.14 25.51 20.82
C ASN A 312 -4.34 24.36 19.81
N ALA A 313 -5.50 24.28 19.15
CA ALA A 313 -5.76 23.32 18.09
C ALA A 313 -4.92 23.61 16.85
N ARG A 314 -4.70 24.89 16.53
CA ARG A 314 -3.85 25.33 15.41
C ARG A 314 -2.41 24.86 15.56
N ALA A 315 -1.82 24.98 16.77
CA ALA A 315 -0.45 24.51 17.01
C ALA A 315 -0.30 22.98 16.89
N ALA A 316 -1.28 22.22 17.39
CA ALA A 316 -1.30 20.76 17.26
C ALA A 316 -1.47 20.33 15.80
N THR A 317 -2.35 20.99 15.05
CA THR A 317 -2.59 20.72 13.62
C THR A 317 -1.38 21.09 12.77
N ILE A 318 -0.76 22.26 12.99
CA ILE A 318 0.47 22.64 12.29
C ILE A 318 1.58 21.60 12.55
N ARG A 319 1.70 21.11 13.78
CA ARG A 319 2.68 20.06 14.12
C ARG A 319 2.40 18.75 13.39
N ARG A 320 1.13 18.33 13.30
CA ARG A 320 0.72 17.11 12.57
C ARG A 320 0.95 17.26 11.06
N VAL A 321 0.55 18.39 10.48
CA VAL A 321 0.78 18.70 9.05
C VAL A 321 2.27 18.81 8.75
N ALA A 322 3.06 19.46 9.63
CA ALA A 322 4.50 19.56 9.47
C ALA A 322 5.19 18.19 9.60
N ALA A 323 4.74 17.33 10.53
CA ALA A 323 5.24 15.97 10.66
C ALA A 323 4.90 15.15 9.41
N LEU A 324 3.67 15.24 8.90
CA LEU A 324 3.26 14.57 7.67
C LEU A 324 4.06 15.07 6.47
N ALA A 325 4.19 16.38 6.30
CA ALA A 325 5.00 16.98 5.25
C ALA A 325 6.47 16.57 5.36
N GLY A 326 7.01 16.51 6.57
CA GLY A 326 8.36 16.01 6.84
C GLY A 326 8.56 14.55 6.44
N ILE A 327 7.59 13.68 6.75
CA ILE A 327 7.58 12.28 6.34
C ILE A 327 7.49 12.18 4.82
N ILE A 328 6.63 12.97 4.18
CA ILE A 328 6.51 13.03 2.72
C ILE A 328 7.84 13.42 2.08
N LEU A 329 8.48 14.50 2.57
CA LEU A 329 9.75 14.98 2.05
C LEU A 329 10.85 13.92 2.22
N LEU A 330 10.92 13.27 3.38
CA LEU A 330 11.89 12.21 3.66
C LEU A 330 11.68 11.00 2.76
N LEU A 331 10.41 10.57 2.58
CA LEU A 331 10.05 9.51 1.64
C LEU A 331 10.38 9.88 0.19
N SER A 332 10.05 11.12 -0.22
CA SER A 332 10.33 11.60 -1.57
C SER A 332 11.83 11.69 -1.85
N ALA A 333 12.62 12.12 -0.87
CA ALA A 333 14.08 12.19 -0.97
C ALA A 333 14.69 10.77 -1.03
N PHE A 334 14.23 9.87 -0.15
CA PHE A 334 14.65 8.47 -0.16
C PHE A 334 14.31 7.80 -1.49
N LEU A 335 13.09 7.97 -1.96
CA LEU A 335 12.64 7.43 -3.24
C LEU A 335 13.41 8.02 -4.42
N GLY A 336 13.66 9.33 -4.41
CA GLY A 336 14.50 9.99 -5.42
C GLY A 336 15.89 9.38 -5.47
N GLY A 337 16.48 9.05 -4.32
CA GLY A 337 17.75 8.34 -4.22
C GLY A 337 17.69 6.95 -4.84
N VAL A 338 16.70 6.14 -4.47
CA VAL A 338 16.49 4.79 -5.02
C VAL A 338 16.24 4.84 -6.54
N THR A 339 15.38 5.75 -7.00
CA THR A 339 15.09 5.89 -8.44
C THR A 339 16.33 6.31 -9.23
N TYR A 340 17.13 7.22 -8.67
CA TYR A 340 18.40 7.66 -9.27
C TYR A 340 19.39 6.50 -9.35
N ASP A 341 19.52 5.71 -8.29
CA ASP A 341 20.36 4.52 -8.28
C ASP A 341 19.92 3.47 -9.30
N THR A 342 18.62 3.15 -9.35
CA THR A 342 18.06 2.24 -10.35
C THR A 342 18.31 2.73 -11.79
N TYR A 343 18.20 4.03 -12.02
CA TYR A 343 18.53 4.61 -13.33
C TYR A 343 20.01 4.46 -13.67
N GLN A 344 20.89 4.75 -12.73
CA GLN A 344 22.35 4.62 -12.89
C GLN A 344 22.76 3.17 -13.15
N THR A 345 22.29 2.22 -12.34
CA THR A 345 22.61 0.79 -12.49
C THR A 345 22.07 0.23 -13.80
N SER A 346 20.86 0.60 -14.21
CA SER A 346 20.30 0.19 -15.51
C SER A 346 21.04 0.80 -16.69
N ALA A 347 21.53 2.03 -16.57
CA ALA A 347 22.34 2.67 -17.61
C ALA A 347 23.68 1.96 -17.74
N VAL A 348 24.37 1.68 -16.62
CA VAL A 348 25.64 0.93 -16.61
C VAL A 348 25.48 -0.47 -17.19
N GLU A 349 24.41 -1.20 -16.81
CA GLU A 349 24.10 -2.52 -17.36
C GLU A 349 23.91 -2.46 -18.89
N SER A 350 23.12 -1.50 -19.38
CA SER A 350 22.88 -1.31 -20.81
C SER A 350 24.14 -0.92 -21.58
N ASP A 351 24.99 -0.07 -21.01
CA ASP A 351 26.26 0.34 -21.62
C ASP A 351 27.22 -0.85 -21.70
N ILE A 352 27.35 -1.65 -20.63
CA ILE A 352 28.17 -2.87 -20.63
C ILE A 352 27.64 -3.87 -21.66
N GLU A 353 26.34 -4.13 -21.71
CA GLU A 353 25.75 -5.02 -22.71
C GLU A 353 26.02 -4.54 -24.12
N GLY A 354 25.91 -3.23 -24.36
CA GLY A 354 26.17 -2.61 -25.66
C GLY A 354 27.67 -2.77 -26.11
N GLU A 355 28.62 -2.45 -25.24
CA GLU A 355 30.03 -2.57 -25.51
C GLU A 355 30.46 -4.04 -25.69
N VAL A 356 29.97 -4.93 -24.83
CA VAL A 356 30.24 -6.38 -24.97
C VAL A 356 29.63 -6.92 -26.26
N ALA A 357 28.38 -6.56 -26.60
CA ALA A 357 27.72 -6.98 -27.84
C ALA A 357 28.48 -6.48 -29.08
N GLY A 358 29.09 -5.30 -29.03
CA GLY A 358 29.93 -4.74 -30.10
C GLY A 358 31.12 -5.62 -30.47
N LEU A 359 31.68 -6.36 -29.51
CA LEU A 359 32.79 -7.31 -29.78
C LEU A 359 32.36 -8.48 -30.68
N PHE A 360 31.10 -8.85 -30.67
CA PHE A 360 30.50 -10.00 -31.38
C PHE A 360 29.69 -9.59 -32.62
N ALA A 361 29.61 -8.31 -32.92
CA ALA A 361 28.96 -7.81 -34.13
C ALA A 361 29.74 -8.24 -35.40
N ASP A 362 29.12 -8.17 -36.57
CA ASP A 362 29.73 -8.58 -37.85
C ASP A 362 31.07 -7.84 -38.17
N ASP A 363 31.22 -6.62 -37.66
CA ASP A 363 32.43 -5.80 -37.75
C ASP A 363 33.26 -5.79 -36.45
N GLY A 364 32.88 -6.58 -35.47
CA GLY A 364 33.56 -6.71 -34.18
C GLY A 364 34.84 -7.57 -34.25
N ALA A 365 35.56 -7.63 -33.11
CA ALA A 365 36.79 -8.38 -33.00
C ALA A 365 36.59 -9.92 -33.02
N TYR A 366 35.40 -10.39 -32.68
CA TYR A 366 35.06 -11.82 -32.56
C TYR A 366 33.69 -12.14 -33.20
N PRO A 367 33.52 -11.94 -34.53
CA PRO A 367 32.25 -12.07 -35.21
C PRO A 367 31.71 -13.52 -35.24
N ASP A 368 32.57 -14.53 -35.06
CA ASP A 368 32.20 -15.95 -35.06
C ASP A 368 31.66 -16.42 -33.69
N LEU A 369 31.78 -15.60 -32.64
CA LEU A 369 31.29 -15.91 -31.31
C LEU A 369 29.93 -15.21 -31.05
N THR A 370 29.19 -15.67 -30.05
CA THR A 370 27.88 -15.08 -29.71
C THR A 370 27.83 -14.85 -28.20
N ALA A 371 27.52 -13.66 -27.74
CA ALA A 371 27.16 -13.44 -26.35
C ALA A 371 25.77 -14.01 -26.11
N PHE A 372 25.64 -14.94 -25.17
CA PHE A 372 24.34 -15.51 -24.78
C PHE A 372 23.72 -14.70 -23.66
N GLU A 373 24.50 -14.26 -22.71
CA GLU A 373 24.03 -13.56 -21.52
C GLU A 373 25.17 -12.71 -20.94
N THR A 374 24.83 -11.49 -20.55
CA THR A 374 25.71 -10.63 -19.75
C THR A 374 24.95 -10.31 -18.46
N VAL A 375 25.55 -10.65 -17.32
CA VAL A 375 24.96 -10.42 -15.99
C VAL A 375 25.87 -9.47 -15.23
N VAL A 376 25.36 -8.32 -14.84
CA VAL A 376 26.06 -7.36 -13.99
C VAL A 376 25.52 -7.48 -12.57
N SER A 377 26.41 -7.68 -11.61
CA SER A 377 26.05 -7.71 -10.19
C SER A 377 26.48 -6.41 -9.54
N PHE A 378 25.61 -5.88 -8.69
CA PHE A 378 25.85 -4.62 -8.00
C PHE A 378 25.96 -4.86 -6.49
N GLU A 379 26.86 -4.14 -5.83
CA GLU A 379 26.98 -4.15 -4.36
C GLU A 379 26.72 -2.76 -3.79
N PRO A 380 26.13 -2.68 -2.56
CA PRO A 380 25.87 -1.41 -1.91
C PRO A 380 27.16 -0.63 -1.63
N ARG A 381 27.21 0.63 -2.09
CA ARG A 381 28.31 1.57 -1.84
C ARG A 381 28.22 2.24 -0.46
N ASP A 382 27.02 2.40 0.07
CA ASP A 382 26.76 3.15 1.28
C ASP A 382 26.05 2.29 2.35
N PRO A 383 26.16 2.65 3.66
CA PRO A 383 25.53 1.89 4.73
C PRO A 383 23.99 1.99 4.77
N VAL A 384 23.40 2.84 3.93
CA VAL A 384 21.93 3.02 3.82
C VAL A 384 21.39 2.24 2.62
N PHE A 385 22.27 1.57 1.84
CA PHE A 385 21.92 0.76 0.66
C PHE A 385 21.16 1.56 -0.42
N LEU A 386 21.48 2.85 -0.58
CA LEU A 386 20.84 3.76 -1.53
C LEU A 386 21.60 3.86 -2.86
N LEU A 387 22.90 3.59 -2.86
CA LEU A 387 23.76 3.65 -4.03
C LEU A 387 24.48 2.33 -4.19
N HIS A 388 24.58 1.85 -5.44
CA HIS A 388 25.21 0.59 -5.78
C HIS A 388 26.29 0.83 -6.84
N ASP A 389 27.42 0.13 -6.69
CA ASP A 389 28.48 0.08 -7.69
C ASP A 389 28.54 -1.32 -8.30
N ALA A 390 28.93 -1.43 -9.56
CA ALA A 390 29.12 -2.72 -10.21
C ALA A 390 30.28 -3.48 -9.53
N SER A 391 30.00 -4.67 -9.01
CA SER A 391 30.96 -5.52 -8.30
C SER A 391 31.51 -6.63 -9.18
N SER A 392 30.64 -7.23 -10.01
CA SER A 392 31.08 -8.26 -10.95
C SER A 392 30.29 -8.26 -12.25
N VAL A 393 30.94 -8.62 -13.35
CA VAL A 393 30.33 -8.80 -14.66
C VAL A 393 30.62 -10.21 -15.15
N VAL A 394 29.55 -11.00 -15.38
CA VAL A 394 29.68 -12.35 -15.92
C VAL A 394 29.16 -12.37 -17.35
N VAL A 395 30.04 -12.66 -18.30
CA VAL A 395 29.71 -12.76 -19.73
C VAL A 395 29.72 -14.22 -20.15
N THR A 396 28.58 -14.76 -20.58
CA THR A 396 28.48 -16.11 -21.13
C THR A 396 28.56 -16.08 -22.64
N VAL A 397 29.63 -16.66 -23.18
CA VAL A 397 29.96 -16.66 -24.63
C VAL A 397 29.78 -18.03 -25.21
N GLY A 398 28.97 -18.12 -26.26
CA GLY A 398 28.83 -19.30 -27.09
C GLY A 398 29.98 -19.44 -28.07
N VAL A 399 30.67 -20.58 -28.05
CA VAL A 399 31.81 -20.90 -28.91
C VAL A 399 31.43 -22.04 -29.86
N PRO A 400 31.34 -21.77 -31.18
CA PRO A 400 31.10 -22.81 -32.17
C PRO A 400 32.32 -23.70 -32.36
N PRO A 401 32.22 -24.89 -32.98
CA PRO A 401 33.38 -25.74 -33.28
C PRO A 401 34.42 -25.02 -34.12
N GLY A 402 35.63 -24.87 -33.56
CA GLY A 402 36.73 -24.16 -34.19
C GLY A 402 36.80 -22.65 -33.97
N GLY A 403 35.89 -22.10 -33.13
CA GLY A 403 35.93 -20.68 -32.75
C GLY A 403 37.19 -20.33 -31.97
N GLU A 404 37.78 -19.20 -32.27
CA GLU A 404 38.96 -18.69 -31.57
C GLU A 404 38.56 -17.83 -30.39
N THR A 405 39.06 -18.18 -29.19
CA THR A 405 38.79 -17.45 -27.94
C THR A 405 40.01 -16.72 -27.41
N ALA A 406 41.14 -16.76 -28.17
CA ALA A 406 42.38 -16.16 -27.73
C ALA A 406 42.26 -14.64 -27.53
N GLY A 407 42.57 -14.16 -26.33
CA GLY A 407 42.50 -12.72 -25.97
C GLY A 407 41.10 -12.18 -25.71
N LEU A 408 40.03 -12.99 -25.82
CA LEU A 408 38.64 -12.55 -25.61
C LEU A 408 38.41 -12.01 -24.18
N THR A 409 38.90 -12.72 -23.15
CA THR A 409 38.74 -12.26 -21.76
C THR A 409 39.35 -10.87 -21.56
N ALA A 410 40.58 -10.63 -22.12
CA ALA A 410 41.22 -9.32 -22.02
C ALA A 410 40.53 -8.23 -22.88
N ALA A 411 39.83 -8.62 -23.95
CA ALA A 411 39.01 -7.70 -24.73
C ALA A 411 37.75 -7.30 -23.96
N ILE A 412 37.00 -8.26 -23.41
CA ILE A 412 35.84 -8.01 -22.59
C ILE A 412 36.20 -7.17 -21.36
N GLU A 413 37.26 -7.52 -20.62
CA GLU A 413 37.75 -6.76 -19.47
C GLU A 413 38.05 -5.30 -19.82
N ARG A 414 38.58 -5.03 -21.00
CA ARG A 414 38.88 -3.67 -21.47
C ARG A 414 37.60 -2.87 -21.74
N GLU A 415 36.64 -3.45 -22.43
CA GLU A 415 35.35 -2.77 -22.71
C GLU A 415 34.58 -2.54 -21.42
N VAL A 416 34.50 -3.52 -20.52
CA VAL A 416 33.88 -3.38 -19.21
C VAL A 416 34.56 -2.29 -18.38
N SER A 417 35.92 -2.27 -18.35
CA SER A 417 36.69 -1.25 -17.60
C SER A 417 36.58 0.17 -18.18
N ALA A 418 36.06 0.32 -19.40
CA ALA A 418 35.75 1.63 -19.96
C ALA A 418 34.45 2.22 -19.41
N VAL A 419 33.55 1.38 -18.92
CA VAL A 419 32.23 1.76 -18.40
C VAL A 419 32.19 1.82 -16.86
N VAL A 420 32.91 0.91 -16.20
CA VAL A 420 32.91 0.77 -14.72
C VAL A 420 34.31 0.87 -14.15
N ASP A 421 34.42 1.02 -12.82
CA ASP A 421 35.70 1.13 -12.12
C ASP A 421 36.58 -0.13 -12.31
N ALA A 422 37.89 0.05 -12.24
CA ALA A 422 38.88 -0.99 -12.46
C ALA A 422 38.87 -2.15 -11.44
N ASP A 423 38.15 -2.00 -10.34
CA ASP A 423 38.04 -3.02 -9.29
C ASP A 423 36.86 -4.01 -9.53
N THR A 424 36.10 -3.86 -10.64
CA THR A 424 35.01 -4.77 -11.00
C THR A 424 35.56 -6.11 -11.51
N GLU A 425 35.14 -7.23 -10.89
CA GLU A 425 35.54 -8.58 -11.29
C GLU A 425 34.86 -8.99 -12.60
N VAL A 426 35.63 -9.40 -13.60
CA VAL A 426 35.10 -9.86 -14.90
C VAL A 426 35.32 -11.36 -15.06
N GLU A 427 34.22 -12.11 -15.13
CA GLU A 427 34.19 -13.55 -15.37
C GLU A 427 33.66 -13.85 -16.78
N VAL A 428 34.41 -14.63 -17.58
CA VAL A 428 33.97 -15.07 -18.90
C VAL A 428 33.74 -16.57 -18.90
N ARG A 429 32.48 -16.96 -19.14
CA ARG A 429 32.04 -18.36 -19.22
C ARG A 429 31.94 -18.80 -20.67
N TYR A 430 32.58 -19.90 -21.03
CA TYR A 430 32.55 -20.45 -22.37
C TYR A 430 31.56 -21.62 -22.47
N VAL A 431 30.59 -21.54 -23.37
CA VAL A 431 29.63 -22.60 -23.66
C VAL A 431 29.84 -23.09 -25.10
N SER A 432 30.26 -24.33 -25.26
CA SER A 432 30.34 -24.94 -26.58
C SER A 432 28.95 -25.30 -27.08
N TYR A 433 28.61 -24.90 -28.31
CA TYR A 433 27.34 -25.24 -28.92
C TYR A 433 27.52 -25.66 -30.38
N GLU A 434 26.65 -26.55 -30.86
CA GLU A 434 26.58 -26.94 -32.27
C GLU A 434 25.22 -26.44 -32.82
N ARG A 435 25.26 -25.81 -34.00
CA ARG A 435 24.01 -25.50 -34.74
C ARG A 435 23.72 -26.67 -35.65
N ALA A 436 22.51 -27.26 -35.55
CA ALA A 436 21.99 -28.32 -36.43
C ALA A 436 21.52 -27.75 -37.76
#